data_6ca45a4ddc05e0e71da75abce18d6f7a
#
_entry.id   6ca45a4ddc05e0e71da75abce18d6f7a
#
_cell.length_a   1.000
_cell.length_b   1.000
_cell.length_c   1.000
_cell.angle_alpha   90.00
_cell.angle_beta   90.00
_cell.angle_gamma   90.00
#
_symmetry.space_group_name_H-M   'P 1'
#
loop_
_entity.id
_entity.type
_entity.pdbx_description
1 polymer ?
#
loop_
_entity_poly.entity_id
_entity_poly.type
_entity_poly.pdbx_seq_one_letter_code
_entity_poly.pdbx_strand_id
1 'polypeptide(L)'
;SFARLEGGDSSRPVSNVVLMGMGEPLTNYDNVVHAVRIMLDDFGYGLSRRRVTVSTSGIVPNIDRLREDCPVSLAVSLHAPNDELRSKIVPINKKYPIADLMEACKRYTDSSQGEVISGVKWQRRGSPRDFVTFEYIMLDGVNDMADHARQLVNVTRGVPCKFNLIPFNPFNDSGFTRSSAQAVSNFQKILMNAGLVTTVRKTRGDDIAGACGQLAGQLKNRRTPRRNVNPTVMTSI
;
A
#
# COMPACT_ATOMS: atom_id res chain seq x y z
N SER A 1 14.20 23.41 -5.74
CA SER A 1 13.58 24.75 -5.89
C SER A 1 12.27 24.79 -6.69
N PHE A 2 11.49 23.71 -6.69
CA PHE A 2 10.13 23.72 -7.26
C PHE A 2 9.08 24.38 -6.34
N ALA A 3 9.42 24.66 -5.11
CA ALA A 3 8.49 25.16 -4.10
C ALA A 3 8.38 26.69 -4.04
N ARG A 4 9.04 27.44 -4.94
CA ARG A 4 9.02 28.91 -4.97
C ARG A 4 8.45 29.49 -6.25
N LEU A 5 7.57 28.79 -6.92
CA LEU A 5 6.82 29.34 -8.02
C LEU A 5 5.57 30.04 -7.48
N GLU A 6 5.67 31.35 -7.46
CA GLU A 6 4.63 32.37 -7.36
C GLU A 6 3.94 32.61 -6.01
N GLY A 7 4.37 33.69 -5.40
CA GLY A 7 3.55 34.66 -4.69
C GLY A 7 2.64 34.24 -3.58
N GLY A 8 3.11 34.27 -2.35
CA GLY A 8 2.22 34.44 -1.21
C GLY A 8 1.82 33.16 -0.52
N ASP A 9 2.17 33.12 0.69
CA ASP A 9 1.87 32.20 1.76
C ASP A 9 2.92 31.10 1.96
N SER A 10 3.48 31.09 3.16
CA SER A 10 4.49 30.16 3.65
C SER A 10 3.98 28.74 3.89
N SER A 11 2.88 28.33 3.22
CA SER A 11 2.36 26.97 3.27
C SER A 11 3.23 26.04 2.42
N ARG A 12 3.71 24.96 3.00
CA ARG A 12 4.46 23.93 2.28
C ARG A 12 3.61 23.41 1.12
N PRO A 13 4.06 23.53 -0.14
CA PRO A 13 3.26 23.14 -1.31
C PRO A 13 2.93 21.65 -1.35
N VAL A 14 3.77 20.82 -0.71
CA VAL A 14 3.55 19.38 -0.53
C VAL A 14 3.43 19.08 0.95
N SER A 15 2.26 18.61 1.37
CA SER A 15 1.99 18.28 2.76
C SER A 15 2.09 16.78 3.07
N ASN A 16 1.85 15.92 2.11
CA ASN A 16 1.90 14.47 2.27
C ASN A 16 2.47 13.83 1.00
N VAL A 17 3.22 12.74 1.18
CA VAL A 17 3.74 11.93 0.08
C VAL A 17 3.29 10.49 0.30
N VAL A 18 2.80 9.87 -0.77
CA VAL A 18 2.41 8.46 -0.76
C VAL A 18 3.11 7.73 -1.90
N LEU A 19 3.84 6.67 -1.58
CA LEU A 19 4.45 5.78 -2.57
C LEU A 19 3.43 4.70 -2.91
N MET A 20 2.43 5.09 -3.72
CA MET A 20 1.27 4.27 -4.10
C MET A 20 1.04 4.38 -5.60
N GLY A 21 0.42 3.36 -6.19
CA GLY A 21 -0.06 3.39 -7.57
C GLY A 21 0.55 2.34 -8.47
N MET A 22 1.78 2.47 -8.90
CA MET A 22 2.43 1.54 -9.82
C MET A 22 3.69 0.92 -9.20
N GLY A 23 3.83 -0.39 -9.39
CA GLY A 23 4.96 -1.15 -8.87
C GLY A 23 4.84 -1.44 -7.38
N GLU A 24 5.86 -2.13 -6.85
CA GLU A 24 5.98 -2.49 -5.44
C GLU A 24 7.20 -1.76 -4.87
N PRO A 25 6.99 -0.75 -4.01
CA PRO A 25 8.09 0.04 -3.45
C PRO A 25 9.15 -0.80 -2.74
N LEU A 26 8.72 -1.83 -2.02
CA LEU A 26 9.64 -2.66 -1.25
C LEU A 26 10.49 -3.62 -2.10
N THR A 27 10.25 -3.75 -3.41
CA THR A 27 11.20 -4.42 -4.33
C THR A 27 12.36 -3.50 -4.73
N ASN A 28 12.18 -2.18 -4.62
CA ASN A 28 13.20 -1.17 -4.87
C ASN A 28 13.66 -0.52 -3.56
N TYR A 29 13.87 -1.36 -2.55
CA TYR A 29 13.97 -1.01 -1.15
C TYR A 29 14.96 0.13 -0.87
N ASP A 30 16.22 -0.03 -1.30
CA ASP A 30 17.29 0.91 -0.95
C ASP A 30 17.03 2.31 -1.53
N ASN A 31 16.56 2.41 -2.78
CA ASN A 31 16.19 3.68 -3.40
C ASN A 31 14.99 4.32 -2.71
N VAL A 32 14.01 3.51 -2.31
CA VAL A 32 12.83 4.00 -1.56
C VAL A 32 13.25 4.58 -0.22
N VAL A 33 14.09 3.87 0.55
CA VAL A 33 14.57 4.34 1.84
C VAL A 33 15.39 5.63 1.70
N HIS A 34 16.28 5.71 0.70
CA HIS A 34 17.04 6.93 0.42
C HIS A 34 16.11 8.11 0.12
N ALA A 35 15.13 7.92 -0.77
CA ALA A 35 14.17 8.97 -1.11
C ALA A 35 13.36 9.43 0.10
N VAL A 36 12.89 8.47 0.92
CA VAL A 36 12.13 8.77 2.13
C VAL A 36 12.98 9.53 3.15
N ARG A 37 14.25 9.15 3.35
CA ARG A 37 15.16 9.88 4.25
C ARG A 37 15.34 11.33 3.82
N ILE A 38 15.49 11.62 2.52
CA ILE A 38 15.55 13.01 2.00
C ILE A 38 14.24 13.76 2.29
N MET A 39 13.09 13.09 2.17
CA MET A 39 11.79 13.70 2.48
C MET A 39 11.64 14.04 3.96
N LEU A 40 12.24 13.25 4.85
CA LEU A 40 12.18 13.44 6.30
C LEU A 40 13.24 14.40 6.83
N ASP A 41 14.33 14.60 6.10
CA ASP A 41 15.46 15.44 6.48
C ASP A 41 15.03 16.90 6.64
N ASP A 42 15.39 17.54 7.76
CA ASP A 42 15.05 18.94 8.06
C ASP A 42 15.71 19.92 7.07
N PHE A 43 16.88 19.57 6.54
CA PHE A 43 17.55 20.33 5.46
C PHE A 43 16.99 19.99 4.08
N GLY A 44 16.20 18.91 3.96
CA GLY A 44 15.50 18.51 2.75
C GLY A 44 14.08 19.06 2.71
N TYR A 45 13.09 18.15 2.73
CA TYR A 45 11.68 18.55 2.72
C TYR A 45 11.08 18.74 4.11
N GLY A 46 11.71 18.24 5.15
CA GLY A 46 11.28 18.35 6.54
C GLY A 46 9.87 17.77 6.81
N LEU A 47 9.49 16.71 6.09
CA LEU A 47 8.21 16.05 6.32
C LEU A 47 8.26 15.21 7.59
N SER A 48 7.19 15.22 8.36
CA SER A 48 7.07 14.27 9.46
C SER A 48 6.82 12.86 8.92
N ARG A 49 7.27 11.83 9.64
CA ARG A 49 7.09 10.41 9.28
C ARG A 49 5.65 10.01 8.97
N ARG A 50 4.67 10.67 9.61
CA ARG A 50 3.24 10.45 9.40
C ARG A 50 2.73 11.01 8.08
N ARG A 51 3.51 11.88 7.44
CA ARG A 51 3.17 12.51 6.16
C ARG A 51 3.78 11.79 4.97
N VAL A 52 4.59 10.77 5.22
CA VAL A 52 5.14 9.89 4.20
C VAL A 52 4.56 8.50 4.41
N THR A 53 3.93 7.94 3.39
CA THR A 53 3.33 6.61 3.42
C THR A 53 3.99 5.72 2.38
N VAL A 54 4.51 4.59 2.81
CA VAL A 54 4.96 3.51 1.93
C VAL A 54 3.85 2.47 1.83
N SER A 55 3.44 2.14 0.60
CA SER A 55 2.49 1.06 0.34
C SER A 55 3.22 -0.20 -0.08
N THR A 56 2.71 -1.35 0.31
CA THR A 56 3.24 -2.65 -0.11
C THR A 56 2.13 -3.68 -0.30
N SER A 57 2.35 -4.60 -1.22
CA SER A 57 1.52 -5.80 -1.37
C SER A 57 1.84 -6.89 -0.34
N GLY A 58 2.87 -6.68 0.52
CA GLY A 58 3.21 -7.57 1.62
C GLY A 58 4.52 -8.33 1.45
N ILE A 59 5.61 -7.64 1.12
CA ILE A 59 6.96 -8.21 1.16
C ILE A 59 7.45 -8.23 2.61
N VAL A 60 7.06 -9.28 3.35
CA VAL A 60 7.24 -9.42 4.81
C VAL A 60 8.66 -9.08 5.28
N PRO A 61 9.76 -9.62 4.74
CA PRO A 61 11.10 -9.29 5.22
C PRO A 61 11.43 -7.79 5.10
N ASN A 62 10.91 -7.12 4.07
CA ASN A 62 11.19 -5.71 3.83
C ASN A 62 10.27 -4.79 4.66
N ILE A 63 9.14 -5.29 5.17
CA ILE A 63 8.34 -4.58 6.18
C ILE A 63 9.15 -4.49 7.49
N ASP A 64 9.77 -5.60 7.91
CA ASP A 64 10.60 -5.63 9.12
C ASP A 64 11.82 -4.70 8.96
N ARG A 65 12.51 -4.74 7.82
CA ARG A 65 13.62 -3.81 7.52
C ARG A 65 13.17 -2.35 7.54
N LEU A 66 12.01 -2.03 6.94
CA LEU A 66 11.50 -0.65 6.89
C LEU A 66 11.22 -0.09 8.30
N ARG A 67 10.77 -0.95 9.22
CA ARG A 67 10.59 -0.59 10.62
C ARG A 67 11.90 -0.14 11.27
N GLU A 68 12.99 -0.83 10.98
CA GLU A 68 14.32 -0.55 11.54
C GLU A 68 14.99 0.64 10.86
N ASP A 69 14.99 0.65 9.53
CA ASP A 69 15.76 1.61 8.73
C ASP A 69 15.09 2.99 8.63
N CYS A 70 13.78 3.01 8.48
CA CYS A 70 13.05 4.26 8.22
C CYS A 70 11.54 4.12 8.50
N PRO A 71 11.11 4.05 9.77
CA PRO A 71 9.72 3.84 10.12
C PRO A 71 8.85 5.06 9.74
N VAL A 72 8.00 4.88 8.77
CA VAL A 72 7.02 5.84 8.24
C VAL A 72 5.61 5.26 8.31
N SER A 73 4.60 5.95 7.82
CA SER A 73 3.27 5.36 7.71
C SER A 73 3.29 4.18 6.74
N LEU A 74 2.71 3.04 7.16
CA LEU A 74 2.63 1.83 6.36
C LEU A 74 1.21 1.63 5.85
N ALA A 75 1.07 1.41 4.54
CA ALA A 75 -0.15 0.93 3.92
C ALA A 75 0.08 -0.47 3.34
N VAL A 76 -0.87 -1.37 3.53
CA VAL A 76 -0.79 -2.75 3.04
C VAL A 76 -1.98 -3.07 2.16
N SER A 77 -1.71 -3.47 0.93
CA SER A 77 -2.70 -3.99 -0.01
C SER A 77 -3.14 -5.38 0.41
N LEU A 78 -4.17 -5.44 1.27
CA LEU A 78 -4.69 -6.71 1.81
C LEU A 78 -5.65 -7.38 0.83
N HIS A 79 -6.70 -6.70 0.42
CA HIS A 79 -7.68 -7.00 -0.63
C HIS A 79 -8.49 -8.29 -0.47
N ALA A 80 -8.18 -9.15 0.50
CA ALA A 80 -8.92 -10.36 0.80
C ALA A 80 -8.78 -10.77 2.28
N PRO A 81 -9.76 -11.48 2.83
CA PRO A 81 -9.76 -11.88 4.24
C PRO A 81 -9.14 -13.25 4.49
N ASN A 82 -8.79 -14.00 3.46
CA ASN A 82 -8.22 -15.35 3.55
C ASN A 82 -7.22 -15.60 2.42
N ASP A 83 -6.35 -16.61 2.62
CA ASP A 83 -5.24 -16.88 1.70
C ASP A 83 -5.71 -17.41 0.35
N GLU A 84 -6.82 -18.15 0.29
CA GLU A 84 -7.34 -18.66 -0.98
C GLU A 84 -7.69 -17.50 -1.92
N LEU A 85 -8.47 -16.56 -1.44
CA LEU A 85 -8.90 -15.42 -2.22
C LEU A 85 -7.74 -14.44 -2.45
N ARG A 86 -6.92 -14.20 -1.41
CA ARG A 86 -5.79 -13.29 -1.52
C ARG A 86 -4.76 -13.77 -2.55
N SER A 87 -4.52 -15.07 -2.62
CA SER A 87 -3.56 -15.63 -3.60
C SER A 87 -4.03 -15.47 -5.06
N LYS A 88 -5.34 -15.31 -5.28
CA LYS A 88 -5.91 -15.02 -6.60
C LYS A 88 -5.77 -13.53 -6.97
N ILE A 89 -5.98 -12.63 -6.00
CA ILE A 89 -6.00 -11.17 -6.20
C ILE A 89 -4.59 -10.58 -6.06
N VAL A 90 -3.82 -11.06 -5.07
CA VAL A 90 -2.48 -10.58 -4.70
C VAL A 90 -1.51 -11.76 -4.67
N PRO A 91 -0.91 -12.14 -5.80
CA PRO A 91 -0.13 -13.39 -5.93
C PRO A 91 1.06 -13.55 -4.99
N ILE A 92 1.62 -12.45 -4.46
CA ILE A 92 2.71 -12.48 -3.46
C ILE A 92 2.28 -13.21 -2.18
N ASN A 93 0.97 -13.36 -1.94
CA ASN A 93 0.43 -14.11 -0.82
C ASN A 93 0.89 -15.58 -0.80
N LYS A 94 1.16 -16.16 -1.96
CA LYS A 94 1.71 -17.54 -2.06
C LYS A 94 3.07 -17.66 -1.39
N LYS A 95 3.83 -16.57 -1.33
CA LYS A 95 5.14 -16.52 -0.67
C LYS A 95 5.05 -16.05 0.77
N TYR A 96 4.15 -15.12 1.04
CA TYR A 96 3.93 -14.54 2.36
C TYR A 96 2.43 -14.58 2.68
N PRO A 97 1.96 -15.66 3.34
CA PRO A 97 0.57 -15.82 3.74
C PRO A 97 0.09 -14.69 4.67
N ILE A 98 -1.22 -14.56 4.80
CA ILE A 98 -1.84 -13.52 5.64
C ILE A 98 -1.32 -13.60 7.09
N ALA A 99 -1.11 -14.80 7.62
CA ALA A 99 -0.60 -14.97 8.98
C ALA A 99 0.76 -14.29 9.17
N ASP A 100 1.72 -14.53 8.27
CA ASP A 100 3.04 -13.92 8.31
C ASP A 100 2.96 -12.40 8.12
N LEU A 101 2.09 -11.95 7.23
CA LEU A 101 1.85 -10.53 7.00
C LEU A 101 1.28 -9.83 8.24
N MET A 102 0.31 -10.45 8.94
CA MET A 102 -0.25 -9.88 10.16
C MET A 102 0.78 -9.82 11.29
N GLU A 103 1.63 -10.83 11.43
CA GLU A 103 2.71 -10.80 12.42
C GLU A 103 3.74 -9.71 12.10
N ALA A 104 4.10 -9.50 10.81
CA ALA A 104 4.95 -8.38 10.42
C ALA A 104 4.28 -7.02 10.72
N CYS A 105 2.98 -6.88 10.47
CA CYS A 105 2.22 -5.68 10.80
C CYS A 105 2.17 -5.41 12.31
N LYS A 106 2.02 -6.45 13.14
CA LYS A 106 2.11 -6.32 14.61
C LYS A 106 3.47 -5.82 15.04
N ARG A 107 4.54 -6.45 14.54
CA ARG A 107 5.91 -5.98 14.81
C ARG A 107 6.14 -4.55 14.35
N TYR A 108 5.61 -4.17 13.19
CA TYR A 108 5.74 -2.82 12.66
C TYR A 108 5.11 -1.76 13.57
N THR A 109 3.99 -2.07 14.19
CA THR A 109 3.23 -1.17 15.09
C THR A 109 3.63 -1.29 16.55
N ASP A 110 4.47 -2.26 16.91
CA ASP A 110 4.91 -2.46 18.30
C ASP A 110 5.82 -1.31 18.76
N SER A 111 5.32 -0.50 19.68
CA SER A 111 6.01 0.64 20.27
C SER A 111 6.86 0.26 21.49
N SER A 112 6.82 -0.99 21.94
CA SER A 112 7.53 -1.45 23.15
C SER A 112 9.05 -1.46 22.98
N GLN A 113 9.52 -1.62 21.74
CA GLN A 113 10.93 -1.51 21.41
C GLN A 113 11.25 -0.09 20.98
N GLY A 114 11.86 0.69 21.87
CA GLY A 114 12.25 2.07 21.58
C GLY A 114 13.10 2.19 20.31
N GLU A 115 12.90 3.26 19.57
CA GLU A 115 13.68 3.59 18.37
C GLU A 115 15.10 4.02 18.73
N VAL A 116 16.10 3.45 18.07
CA VAL A 116 17.47 3.98 18.11
C VAL A 116 17.67 4.84 16.85
N ILE A 117 17.60 6.15 16.98
CA ILE A 117 17.91 7.09 15.89
C ILE A 117 19.26 7.73 16.24
N SER A 118 20.24 7.57 15.36
CA SER A 118 21.58 8.15 15.52
C SER A 118 22.22 7.81 16.89
N GLY A 119 22.04 6.58 17.36
CA GLY A 119 22.60 6.12 18.65
C GLY A 119 21.82 6.53 19.90
N VAL A 120 20.74 7.28 19.77
CA VAL A 120 19.87 7.69 20.87
C VAL A 120 18.62 6.83 20.90
N LYS A 121 18.39 6.14 22.00
CA LYS A 121 17.18 5.33 22.23
C LYS A 121 15.99 6.24 22.53
N TRP A 122 15.12 6.44 21.53
CA TRP A 122 13.87 7.16 21.74
C TRP A 122 12.79 6.17 22.18
N GLN A 123 12.26 6.35 23.36
CA GLN A 123 11.03 5.65 23.73
C GLN A 123 9.89 6.25 22.91
N ARG A 124 9.31 5.47 22.00
CA ARG A 124 7.99 5.80 21.47
C ARG A 124 7.02 5.76 22.66
N ARG A 125 6.65 6.92 23.17
CA ARG A 125 5.44 7.00 24.00
C ARG A 125 4.30 6.64 23.04
N GLY A 126 3.59 5.55 23.35
CA GLY A 126 2.50 5.01 22.55
C GLY A 126 1.61 6.12 22.02
N SER A 127 1.83 6.48 20.78
CA SER A 127 0.95 7.42 20.11
C SER A 127 -0.23 6.60 19.62
N PRO A 128 -1.49 6.98 19.88
CA PRO A 128 -2.67 6.28 19.35
C PRO A 128 -2.76 6.32 17.82
N ARG A 129 -1.68 6.64 17.13
CA ARG A 129 -1.58 6.83 15.67
C ARG A 129 -0.61 5.88 14.98
N ASP A 130 0.05 4.98 15.71
CA ASP A 130 0.88 3.95 15.11
C ASP A 130 -0.03 2.79 14.69
N PHE A 131 -0.56 2.88 13.49
CA PHE A 131 -1.43 1.87 12.90
C PHE A 131 -1.06 1.63 11.44
N VAL A 132 -1.28 0.42 10.99
CA VAL A 132 -1.22 0.05 9.57
C VAL A 132 -2.52 0.45 8.88
N THR A 133 -2.43 1.00 7.67
CA THR A 133 -3.59 1.20 6.81
C THR A 133 -3.77 -0.01 5.92
N PHE A 134 -4.83 -0.79 6.09
CA PHE A 134 -5.18 -1.84 5.15
C PHE A 134 -6.01 -1.26 4.00
N GLU A 135 -5.44 -1.31 2.80
CA GLU A 135 -6.14 -1.00 1.56
C GLU A 135 -6.95 -2.24 1.14
N TYR A 136 -8.24 -2.05 0.89
CA TYR A 136 -9.16 -3.12 0.51
C TYR A 136 -10.00 -2.71 -0.67
N ILE A 137 -9.69 -3.26 -1.84
CA ILE A 137 -10.47 -3.05 -3.05
C ILE A 137 -11.77 -3.84 -2.97
N MET A 138 -12.89 -3.21 -3.30
CA MET A 138 -14.22 -3.82 -3.24
C MET A 138 -14.64 -4.31 -4.62
N LEU A 139 -14.67 -5.63 -4.80
CA LEU A 139 -15.00 -6.34 -6.03
C LEU A 139 -16.34 -7.04 -5.85
N ASP A 140 -17.32 -6.70 -6.68
CA ASP A 140 -18.69 -7.21 -6.61
C ASP A 140 -18.74 -8.74 -6.69
N GLY A 141 -19.42 -9.37 -5.73
CA GLY A 141 -19.56 -10.82 -5.62
C GLY A 141 -18.27 -11.61 -5.37
N VAL A 142 -17.12 -10.93 -5.20
CA VAL A 142 -15.82 -11.59 -5.03
C VAL A 142 -15.33 -11.49 -3.59
N ASN A 143 -15.22 -10.28 -3.05
CA ASN A 143 -14.65 -10.03 -1.73
C ASN A 143 -15.49 -9.07 -0.86
N ASP A 144 -16.67 -8.70 -1.28
CA ASP A 144 -17.51 -7.65 -0.69
C ASP A 144 -18.67 -8.16 0.18
N MET A 145 -18.73 -9.47 0.43
CA MET A 145 -19.77 -10.09 1.26
C MET A 145 -19.59 -9.77 2.74
N ALA A 146 -20.69 -9.77 3.50
CA ALA A 146 -20.68 -9.56 4.95
C ALA A 146 -19.75 -10.53 5.70
N ASP A 147 -19.64 -11.78 5.24
CA ASP A 147 -18.76 -12.77 5.84
C ASP A 147 -17.29 -12.42 5.63
N HIS A 148 -16.92 -11.84 4.49
CA HIS A 148 -15.57 -11.34 4.25
C HIS A 148 -15.20 -10.22 5.24
N ALA A 149 -16.13 -9.32 5.55
CA ALA A 149 -15.90 -8.29 6.57
C ALA A 149 -15.68 -8.89 7.96
N ARG A 150 -16.48 -9.91 8.35
CA ARG A 150 -16.30 -10.62 9.64
C ARG A 150 -14.96 -11.38 9.70
N GLN A 151 -14.56 -12.02 8.61
CA GLN A 151 -13.24 -12.65 8.51
C GLN A 151 -12.12 -11.64 8.69
N LEU A 152 -12.21 -10.43 8.07
CA LEU A 152 -11.23 -9.37 8.25
C LEU A 152 -11.09 -8.92 9.71
N VAL A 153 -12.20 -8.78 10.43
CA VAL A 153 -12.18 -8.47 11.87
C VAL A 153 -11.35 -9.50 12.65
N ASN A 154 -11.53 -10.80 12.32
CA ASN A 154 -10.79 -11.87 12.97
C ASN A 154 -9.30 -11.88 12.59
N VAL A 155 -9.00 -11.73 11.30
CA VAL A 155 -7.64 -11.78 10.74
C VAL A 155 -6.78 -10.65 11.28
N THR A 156 -7.35 -9.45 11.44
CA THR A 156 -6.61 -8.27 11.91
C THR A 156 -6.63 -8.10 13.43
N ARG A 157 -7.16 -9.07 14.16
CA ARG A 157 -7.21 -9.00 15.63
C ARG A 157 -5.82 -8.87 16.23
N GLY A 158 -5.64 -7.84 17.07
CA GLY A 158 -4.36 -7.55 17.72
C GLY A 158 -3.36 -6.77 16.83
N VAL A 159 -3.75 -6.39 15.62
CA VAL A 159 -2.99 -5.45 14.78
C VAL A 159 -3.62 -4.07 14.92
N PRO A 160 -2.93 -3.05 15.45
CA PRO A 160 -3.39 -1.67 15.38
C PRO A 160 -3.55 -1.25 13.92
N CYS A 161 -4.78 -1.09 13.46
CA CYS A 161 -5.03 -0.84 12.03
C CYS A 161 -6.26 0.02 11.78
N LYS A 162 -6.34 0.52 10.56
CA LYS A 162 -7.54 1.11 9.95
C LYS A 162 -7.72 0.54 8.56
N PHE A 163 -8.94 0.60 8.05
CA PHE A 163 -9.28 0.18 6.70
C PHE A 163 -9.58 1.37 5.80
N ASN A 164 -9.09 1.27 4.56
CA ASN A 164 -9.48 2.13 3.47
C ASN A 164 -10.14 1.28 2.39
N LEU A 165 -11.46 1.32 2.32
CA LEU A 165 -12.24 0.60 1.32
C LEU A 165 -12.21 1.38 0.00
N ILE A 166 -11.83 0.71 -1.07
CA ILE A 166 -11.67 1.29 -2.40
C ILE A 166 -12.70 0.64 -3.32
N PRO A 167 -13.83 1.31 -3.61
CA PRO A 167 -14.74 0.84 -4.64
C PRO A 167 -13.97 0.66 -5.96
N PHE A 168 -14.09 -0.52 -6.56
CA PHE A 168 -13.36 -0.82 -7.79
C PHE A 168 -13.80 0.11 -8.92
N ASN A 169 -12.86 0.61 -9.69
CA ASN A 169 -13.13 1.33 -10.92
C ASN A 169 -12.85 0.39 -12.10
N PRO A 170 -13.89 -0.10 -12.80
CA PRO A 170 -13.73 -1.05 -13.90
C PRO A 170 -12.86 -0.48 -15.02
N PHE A 171 -12.04 -1.33 -15.61
CA PHE A 171 -11.27 -1.04 -16.82
C PHE A 171 -11.36 -2.22 -17.78
N ASN A 172 -11.08 -1.98 -19.05
CA ASN A 172 -11.18 -2.99 -20.09
C ASN A 172 -10.39 -4.24 -19.71
N ASP A 173 -11.00 -5.40 -19.89
CA ASP A 173 -10.42 -6.73 -19.62
C ASP A 173 -10.08 -7.01 -18.14
N SER A 174 -10.60 -6.23 -17.20
CA SER A 174 -10.38 -6.49 -15.77
C SER A 174 -11.05 -7.76 -15.26
N GLY A 175 -12.17 -8.16 -15.87
CA GLY A 175 -12.98 -9.30 -15.44
C GLY A 175 -13.72 -9.09 -14.11
N PHE A 176 -13.65 -7.90 -13.52
CA PHE A 176 -14.30 -7.56 -12.25
C PHE A 176 -15.26 -6.39 -12.40
N THR A 177 -16.25 -6.33 -11.53
CA THR A 177 -17.23 -5.28 -11.43
C THR A 177 -17.15 -4.54 -10.09
N ARG A 178 -17.70 -3.33 -10.08
CA ARG A 178 -17.72 -2.47 -8.88
C ARG A 178 -18.81 -2.93 -7.94
N SER A 179 -18.49 -3.09 -6.67
CA SER A 179 -19.48 -3.36 -5.61
C SER A 179 -20.54 -2.25 -5.52
N SER A 180 -21.76 -2.65 -5.24
CA SER A 180 -22.86 -1.69 -5.02
C SER A 180 -22.59 -0.79 -3.81
N ALA A 181 -23.14 0.42 -3.81
CA ALA A 181 -23.03 1.34 -2.68
C ALA A 181 -23.60 0.72 -1.38
N GLN A 182 -24.63 -0.12 -1.49
CA GLN A 182 -25.21 -0.82 -0.36
C GLN A 182 -24.24 -1.88 0.21
N ALA A 183 -23.57 -2.67 -0.65
CA ALA A 183 -22.56 -3.65 -0.23
C ALA A 183 -21.40 -2.98 0.48
N VAL A 184 -20.87 -1.89 -0.09
CA VAL A 184 -19.78 -1.09 0.52
C VAL A 184 -20.23 -0.52 1.88
N SER A 185 -21.43 0.04 1.99
CA SER A 185 -21.94 0.58 3.25
C SER A 185 -22.12 -0.50 4.31
N ASN A 186 -22.67 -1.66 3.95
CA ASN A 186 -22.84 -2.78 4.88
C ASN A 186 -21.50 -3.32 5.36
N PHE A 187 -20.55 -3.48 4.46
CA PHE A 187 -19.19 -3.94 4.75
C PHE A 187 -18.49 -2.97 5.73
N GLN A 188 -18.56 -1.66 5.45
CA GLN A 188 -18.03 -0.61 6.31
C GLN A 188 -18.65 -0.66 7.72
N LYS A 189 -19.98 -0.80 7.82
CA LYS A 189 -20.68 -0.88 9.10
C LYS A 189 -20.21 -2.06 9.96
N ILE A 190 -19.98 -3.23 9.35
CA ILE A 190 -19.49 -4.42 10.07
C ILE A 190 -18.11 -4.16 10.67
N LEU A 191 -17.19 -3.57 9.91
CA LEU A 191 -15.86 -3.23 10.40
C LEU A 191 -15.92 -2.16 11.51
N MET A 192 -16.72 -1.12 11.32
CA MET A 192 -16.89 -0.04 12.32
C MET A 192 -17.53 -0.55 13.62
N ASN A 193 -18.54 -1.41 13.54
CA ASN A 193 -19.17 -2.03 14.71
C ASN A 193 -18.20 -2.93 15.50
N ALA A 194 -17.17 -3.44 14.85
CA ALA A 194 -16.06 -4.15 15.50
C ALA A 194 -14.96 -3.21 16.06
N GLY A 195 -15.16 -1.90 16.02
CA GLY A 195 -14.22 -0.89 16.53
C GLY A 195 -13.10 -0.52 15.56
N LEU A 196 -13.17 -0.97 14.30
CA LEU A 196 -12.14 -0.67 13.30
C LEU A 196 -12.45 0.64 12.55
N VAL A 197 -11.55 1.59 12.61
CA VAL A 197 -11.66 2.83 11.83
C VAL A 197 -11.67 2.49 10.34
N THR A 198 -12.75 2.83 9.65
CA THR A 198 -12.94 2.44 8.26
C THR A 198 -13.41 3.63 7.42
N THR A 199 -12.63 3.97 6.42
CA THR A 199 -12.94 5.00 5.43
C THR A 199 -13.29 4.37 4.09
N VAL A 200 -14.15 5.05 3.32
CA VAL A 200 -14.42 4.68 1.93
C VAL A 200 -13.82 5.75 1.04
N ARG A 201 -12.96 5.34 0.11
CA ARG A 201 -12.34 6.26 -0.85
C ARG A 201 -13.40 6.82 -1.79
N LYS A 202 -13.52 8.13 -1.82
CA LYS A 202 -14.33 8.80 -2.85
C LYS A 202 -13.56 8.76 -4.17
N THR A 203 -14.16 8.20 -5.18
CA THR A 203 -13.61 8.20 -6.54
C THR A 203 -13.60 9.65 -7.05
N ARG A 204 -12.44 10.10 -7.49
CA ARG A 204 -12.29 11.37 -8.22
C ARG A 204 -11.73 11.00 -9.59
N GLY A 205 -12.34 11.50 -10.66
CA GLY A 205 -11.89 11.23 -12.03
C GLY A 205 -12.44 9.89 -12.56
N ASP A 206 -13.74 9.65 -12.40
CA ASP A 206 -14.42 8.51 -13.04
C ASP A 206 -14.34 8.59 -14.58
N ASP A 207 -14.04 9.79 -15.11
CA ASP A 207 -13.91 10.16 -16.50
C ASP A 207 -12.48 9.98 -17.08
N ILE A 208 -11.50 9.77 -16.19
CA ILE A 208 -10.10 9.54 -16.59
C ILE A 208 -9.60 8.20 -16.03
N ALA A 209 -8.77 7.50 -16.82
CA ALA A 209 -8.16 6.22 -16.44
C ALA A 209 -7.13 6.39 -15.30
N GLY A 210 -7.58 6.96 -14.16
CA GLY A 210 -6.76 7.34 -13.01
C GLY A 210 -6.80 6.37 -11.83
N ALA A 211 -7.40 5.18 -11.98
CA ALA A 211 -7.45 4.19 -10.90
C ALA A 211 -6.11 3.49 -10.70
N CYS A 212 -5.82 3.13 -9.44
CA CYS A 212 -4.64 2.33 -9.11
C CYS A 212 -4.57 1.06 -9.97
N GLY A 213 -3.47 0.89 -10.69
CA GLY A 213 -3.24 -0.28 -11.57
C GLY A 213 -3.65 -0.09 -13.03
N GLN A 214 -4.51 0.87 -13.38
CA GLN A 214 -4.92 1.10 -14.79
C GLN A 214 -3.73 1.48 -15.69
N LEU A 215 -2.81 2.30 -15.18
CA LEU A 215 -1.60 2.71 -15.91
C LEU A 215 -0.65 1.53 -16.18
N ALA A 216 -0.62 0.53 -15.31
CA ALA A 216 0.23 -0.64 -15.49
C ALA A 216 -0.19 -1.51 -16.69
N GLY A 217 -1.50 -1.58 -16.99
CA GLY A 217 -2.02 -2.30 -18.17
C GLY A 217 -1.57 -1.67 -19.49
N GLN A 218 -1.52 -0.35 -19.55
CA GLN A 218 -1.08 0.37 -20.75
C GLN A 218 0.43 0.26 -21.00
N LEU A 219 1.25 0.11 -19.94
CA LEU A 219 2.69 -0.05 -20.06
C LEU A 219 3.12 -1.45 -20.51
N LYS A 220 2.34 -2.49 -20.24
CA LYS A 220 2.63 -3.85 -20.74
C LYS A 220 2.63 -3.91 -22.27
N ASN A 221 1.82 -3.10 -22.94
CA ASN A 221 1.78 -3.02 -24.40
C ASN A 221 2.93 -2.22 -25.03
N ARG A 222 3.74 -1.51 -24.22
CA ARG A 222 4.92 -0.76 -24.71
C ARG A 222 6.24 -1.49 -24.56
N ARG A 223 6.27 -2.68 -23.96
CA ARG A 223 7.51 -3.47 -23.86
C ARG A 223 7.72 -4.33 -25.09
N THR A 224 8.53 -3.80 -26.00
CA THR A 224 9.54 -4.38 -26.87
C THR A 224 9.05 -5.26 -28.02
N PRO A 225 9.36 -4.88 -29.28
CA PRO A 225 9.47 -5.85 -30.36
C PRO A 225 10.63 -6.80 -29.96
N ARG A 226 10.33 -8.10 -29.86
CA ARG A 226 11.37 -9.14 -29.82
C ARG A 226 12.23 -8.92 -31.07
N ARG A 227 13.49 -8.53 -30.88
CA ARG A 227 14.50 -8.71 -31.92
C ARG A 227 14.57 -10.21 -32.20
N ASN A 228 14.07 -10.64 -33.34
CA ASN A 228 14.40 -11.91 -33.91
C ASN A 228 15.90 -11.88 -34.19
N VAL A 229 16.70 -12.46 -33.34
CA VAL A 229 18.06 -12.84 -33.62
C VAL A 229 17.95 -14.17 -34.35
N ASN A 230 18.01 -14.14 -35.69
CA ASN A 230 18.27 -15.33 -36.48
C ASN A 230 19.63 -15.89 -36.04
N PRO A 231 19.73 -17.18 -35.73
CA PRO A 231 21.03 -17.82 -35.60
C PRO A 231 21.59 -18.06 -37.00
N THR A 232 22.45 -17.17 -37.46
CA THR A 232 23.26 -17.45 -38.64
C THR A 232 24.28 -18.48 -38.27
N VAL A 233 24.11 -19.64 -38.85
CA VAL A 233 25.08 -20.74 -38.94
C VAL A 233 26.40 -20.17 -39.46
N MET A 234 27.49 -20.33 -38.72
CA MET A 234 28.84 -20.27 -39.24
C MET A 234 29.37 -21.69 -39.31
N THR A 235 29.38 -22.23 -40.52
CA THR A 235 30.13 -23.40 -40.93
C THR A 235 31.52 -22.92 -41.38
N SER A 236 32.57 -23.58 -40.93
CA SER A 236 33.89 -23.84 -41.57
C SER A 236 34.81 -22.63 -41.85
N ILE A 237 35.96 -22.51 -41.28
CA ILE A 237 37.28 -23.15 -41.63
C ILE A 237 38.17 -22.99 -40.39
#